data_51f37067c0973af9f1bb363378816720
#
_entry.id   51f37067c0973af9f1bb363378816720
#
_cell.length_a   1.000
_cell.length_b   1.000
_cell.length_c   1.000
_cell.angle_alpha   90.00
_cell.angle_beta   90.00
_cell.angle_gamma   90.00
#
_symmetry.space_group_name_H-M   'P 1'
#
loop_
_entity.id
_entity.type
_entity.pdbx_description
1 polymer ?
#
loop_
_entity_poly.entity_id
_entity_poly.type
_entity_poly.pdbx_seq_one_letter_code
_entity_poly.pdbx_strand_id
1 'polypeptide(L)'
;MIEWHEFSEERRGIDPDERGFQYGDGLFETIAIRQGEPRLWDYHFRRLEAGCKRLALKRPAVAALRDRLGTAIAESAHDSDSCIAKIIVTAGVSERGYGRATPTDPTIYVGVFPATPVNQPAYEKGVATILCETRLAVGSPVAGLKTLNRIEQVLARSECLPTGAFEGLTLDADGRLICGTMS
;
A
#
# COMPACT_ATOMS: atom_id res chain seq x y z
N MET A 1 -14.00 -4.08 13.62
CA MET A 1 -14.44 -3.19 12.51
C MET A 1 -13.23 -2.42 12.09
N ILE A 2 -12.92 -2.34 10.80
CA ILE A 2 -11.77 -1.57 10.30
C ILE A 2 -12.23 -0.13 10.16
N GLU A 3 -11.61 0.77 10.89
CA GLU A 3 -11.88 2.20 10.77
C GLU A 3 -10.84 2.85 9.86
N TRP A 4 -11.30 3.41 8.75
CA TRP A 4 -10.49 4.25 7.89
C TRP A 4 -10.69 5.71 8.29
N HIS A 5 -9.61 6.37 8.68
CA HIS A 5 -9.63 7.80 8.95
C HIS A 5 -9.36 8.55 7.65
N GLU A 6 -10.41 9.12 7.07
CA GLU A 6 -10.29 10.11 6.01
C GLU A 6 -10.02 11.49 6.65
N PHE A 7 -9.11 12.24 6.07
CA PHE A 7 -8.70 13.55 6.59
C PHE A 7 -9.52 14.72 6.04
N SER A 8 -10.77 14.50 5.67
CA SER A 8 -11.75 15.56 5.49
C SER A 8 -12.74 15.50 6.65
N GLU A 9 -12.92 16.60 7.37
CA GLU A 9 -13.76 16.68 8.57
C GLU A 9 -15.26 16.40 8.33
N GLU A 10 -15.69 16.23 7.07
CA GLU A 10 -17.12 16.18 6.71
C GLU A 10 -17.59 14.91 5.97
N ARG A 11 -16.71 13.98 5.56
CA ARG A 11 -17.11 12.84 4.72
C ARG A 11 -16.81 11.49 5.37
N ARG A 12 -17.88 10.76 5.66
CA ARG A 12 -17.82 9.32 5.99
C ARG A 12 -17.95 8.51 4.69
N GLY A 13 -16.86 8.34 3.96
CA GLY A 13 -16.84 7.52 2.75
C GLY A 13 -15.91 8.05 1.68
N ILE A 14 -15.57 7.19 0.71
CA ILE A 14 -14.75 7.56 -0.45
C ILE A 14 -15.64 8.29 -1.46
N ASP A 15 -15.21 9.47 -1.92
CA ASP A 15 -15.87 10.18 -3.00
C ASP A 15 -15.81 9.34 -4.29
N PRO A 16 -16.93 9.15 -5.02
CA PRO A 16 -16.91 8.42 -6.29
C PRO A 16 -15.97 9.02 -7.35
N ASP A 17 -15.69 10.32 -7.25
CA ASP A 17 -14.77 11.03 -8.15
C ASP A 17 -13.31 11.02 -7.67
N GLU A 18 -13.01 10.26 -6.60
CA GLU A 18 -11.66 10.03 -6.08
C GLU A 18 -10.83 9.24 -7.11
N ARG A 19 -9.74 9.84 -7.57
CA ARG A 19 -8.89 9.27 -8.64
C ARG A 19 -8.21 7.97 -8.24
N GLY A 20 -7.88 7.83 -6.96
CA GLY A 20 -7.34 6.56 -6.42
C GLY A 20 -8.34 5.43 -6.56
N PHE A 21 -9.63 5.70 -6.37
CA PHE A 21 -10.71 4.74 -6.54
C PHE A 21 -10.98 4.44 -8.03
N GLN A 22 -11.09 5.49 -8.88
CA GLN A 22 -11.43 5.31 -10.29
C GLN A 22 -10.31 4.72 -11.13
N TYR A 23 -9.06 5.11 -10.87
CA TYR A 23 -7.92 4.84 -11.77
C TYR A 23 -6.73 4.16 -11.08
N GLY A 24 -6.78 3.94 -9.78
CA GLY A 24 -5.60 3.54 -9.02
C GLY A 24 -4.51 4.62 -9.01
N ASP A 25 -4.90 5.89 -9.18
CA ASP A 25 -4.00 7.03 -9.29
C ASP A 25 -3.48 7.45 -7.92
N GLY A 26 -2.52 6.68 -7.42
CA GLY A 26 -1.97 6.87 -6.08
C GLY A 26 -0.93 5.82 -5.69
N LEU A 27 -0.46 5.99 -4.47
CA LEU A 27 0.59 5.20 -3.84
C LEU A 27 0.10 4.71 -2.48
N PHE A 28 0.75 3.66 -1.97
CA PHE A 28 0.50 3.23 -0.60
C PHE A 28 1.76 2.74 0.10
N GLU A 29 1.75 2.81 1.41
CA GLU A 29 2.72 2.18 2.29
C GLU A 29 2.02 1.26 3.29
N THR A 30 2.73 0.21 3.71
CA THR A 30 2.29 -0.71 4.76
C THR A 30 3.41 -0.80 5.77
N ILE A 31 3.16 -0.37 6.99
CA ILE A 31 4.18 -0.10 8.01
C ILE A 31 3.85 -0.92 9.25
N ALA A 32 4.79 -1.75 9.70
CA ALA A 32 4.65 -2.44 10.96
C ALA A 32 4.79 -1.44 12.12
N ILE A 33 3.86 -1.49 13.05
CA ILE A 33 3.91 -0.72 14.29
C ILE A 33 4.38 -1.64 15.40
N ARG A 34 5.30 -1.16 16.22
CA ARG A 34 5.82 -1.85 17.40
C ARG A 34 5.98 -0.84 18.53
N GLN A 35 5.37 -1.11 19.68
CA GLN A 35 5.38 -0.21 20.83
C GLN A 35 4.90 1.20 20.48
N GLY A 36 3.83 1.29 19.68
CA GLY A 36 3.27 2.56 19.21
C GLY A 36 4.07 3.27 18.13
N GLU A 37 5.26 2.77 17.73
CA GLU A 37 6.15 3.46 16.79
C GLU A 37 6.20 2.77 15.42
N PRO A 38 6.16 3.54 14.33
CA PRO A 38 6.29 3.02 12.96
C PRO A 38 7.72 2.55 12.69
N ARG A 39 7.88 1.26 12.38
CA ARG A 39 9.16 0.68 12.02
C ARG A 39 9.62 1.21 10.65
N LEU A 40 10.92 1.51 10.55
CA LEU A 40 11.58 1.92 9.31
C LEU A 40 10.89 3.13 8.64
N TRP A 41 10.33 4.04 9.43
CA TRP A 41 9.59 5.21 8.95
C TRP A 41 10.30 5.97 7.84
N ASP A 42 11.58 6.28 8.00
CA ASP A 42 12.34 7.07 7.02
C ASP A 42 12.45 6.38 5.65
N TYR A 43 12.57 5.04 5.63
CA TYR A 43 12.59 4.28 4.37
C TYR A 43 11.22 4.28 3.68
N HIS A 44 10.15 4.10 4.45
CA HIS A 44 8.78 4.17 3.93
C HIS A 44 8.48 5.55 3.37
N PHE A 45 8.83 6.61 4.13
CA PHE A 45 8.57 7.97 3.69
C PHE A 45 9.39 8.35 2.45
N ARG A 46 10.68 8.00 2.38
CA ARG A 46 11.52 8.24 1.19
C ARG A 46 10.96 7.52 -0.04
N ARG A 47 10.47 6.29 0.09
CA ARG A 47 9.83 5.57 -1.02
C ARG A 47 8.56 6.25 -1.47
N LEU A 48 7.70 6.66 -0.54
CA LEU A 48 6.48 7.42 -0.82
C LEU A 48 6.81 8.73 -1.53
N GLU A 49 7.79 9.49 -1.03
CA GLU A 49 8.25 10.75 -1.62
C GLU A 49 8.76 10.56 -3.07
N ALA A 50 9.60 9.56 -3.28
CA ALA A 50 10.08 9.23 -4.61
C ALA A 50 8.94 8.85 -5.57
N GLY A 51 7.95 8.11 -5.08
CA GLY A 51 6.73 7.78 -5.82
C GLY A 51 5.90 9.02 -6.15
N CYS A 52 5.66 9.90 -5.19
CA CYS A 52 4.95 11.16 -5.41
C CYS A 52 5.63 12.01 -6.49
N LYS A 53 6.96 12.14 -6.43
CA LYS A 53 7.72 12.86 -7.45
C LYS A 53 7.54 12.24 -8.84
N ARG A 54 7.61 10.91 -8.94
CA ARG A 54 7.52 10.21 -10.23
C ARG A 54 6.11 10.25 -10.83
N LEU A 55 5.07 10.24 -9.98
CA LEU A 55 3.67 10.36 -10.39
C LEU A 55 3.19 11.81 -10.45
N ALA A 56 4.06 12.81 -10.22
CA ALA A 56 3.69 14.22 -10.13
C ALA A 56 2.54 14.47 -9.13
N LEU A 57 2.55 13.78 -8.00
CA LEU A 57 1.64 14.01 -6.88
C LEU A 57 2.25 15.03 -5.92
N LYS A 58 1.42 15.87 -5.32
CA LYS A 58 1.84 16.75 -4.23
C LYS A 58 2.27 15.89 -3.04
N ARG A 59 3.49 16.08 -2.58
CA ARG A 59 4.05 15.34 -1.46
C ARG A 59 3.40 15.77 -0.14
N PRO A 60 2.95 14.83 0.72
CA PRO A 60 2.54 15.15 2.08
C PRO A 60 3.70 15.74 2.89
N ALA A 61 3.42 16.66 3.79
CA ALA A 61 4.42 17.12 4.78
C ALA A 61 4.72 15.97 5.76
N VAL A 62 6.00 15.63 5.93
CA VAL A 62 6.44 14.48 6.74
C VAL A 62 5.93 14.54 8.17
N ALA A 63 6.02 15.72 8.81
CA ALA A 63 5.54 15.90 10.18
C ALA A 63 4.03 15.68 10.28
N ALA A 64 3.24 16.32 9.42
CA ALA A 64 1.79 16.19 9.43
C ALA A 64 1.35 14.74 9.17
N LEU A 65 2.04 14.00 8.28
CA LEU A 65 1.72 12.60 8.03
C LEU A 65 2.06 11.72 9.23
N ARG A 66 3.20 11.99 9.90
CA ARG A 66 3.60 11.26 11.11
C ARG A 66 2.66 11.52 12.28
N ASP A 67 2.24 12.77 12.49
CA ASP A 67 1.28 13.15 13.53
C ASP A 67 -0.07 12.46 13.32
N ARG A 68 -0.56 12.45 12.08
CA ARG A 68 -1.80 11.75 11.72
C ARG A 68 -1.72 10.25 11.92
N LEU A 69 -0.58 9.64 11.56
CA LEU A 69 -0.34 8.22 11.83
C LEU A 69 -0.35 7.94 13.33
N GLY A 70 0.30 8.78 14.14
CA GLY A 70 0.29 8.67 15.60
C GLY A 70 -1.12 8.76 16.18
N THR A 71 -1.92 9.70 15.71
CA THR A 71 -3.35 9.83 16.10
C THR A 71 -4.13 8.56 15.75
N ALA A 72 -4.01 8.08 14.49
CA ALA A 72 -4.72 6.88 14.06
C ALA A 72 -4.32 5.62 14.86
N ILE A 73 -3.06 5.50 15.26
CA ILE A 73 -2.59 4.40 16.12
C ILE A 73 -3.22 4.52 17.52
N ALA A 74 -3.19 5.73 18.11
CA ALA A 74 -3.72 5.98 19.45
C ALA A 74 -5.24 5.76 19.55
N GLU A 75 -5.98 6.10 18.50
CA GLU A 75 -7.43 5.94 18.42
C GLU A 75 -7.87 4.53 18.00
N SER A 76 -6.94 3.72 17.49
CA SER A 76 -7.26 2.36 17.07
C SER A 76 -7.59 1.46 18.27
N ALA A 77 -8.57 0.56 18.09
CA ALA A 77 -8.87 -0.49 19.06
C ALA A 77 -7.86 -1.65 19.07
N HIS A 78 -6.79 -1.55 18.26
CA HIS A 78 -5.79 -2.61 18.12
C HIS A 78 -4.64 -2.40 19.09
N ASP A 79 -4.01 -3.52 19.46
CA ASP A 79 -2.81 -3.50 20.30
C ASP A 79 -1.69 -2.72 19.59
N SER A 80 -1.32 -1.56 20.17
CA SER A 80 -0.27 -0.69 19.64
C SER A 80 1.11 -1.37 19.58
N ASP A 81 1.30 -2.46 20.34
CA ASP A 81 2.54 -3.22 20.32
C ASP A 81 2.65 -4.15 19.10
N SER A 82 1.53 -4.44 18.43
CA SER A 82 1.51 -5.36 17.28
C SER A 82 0.39 -5.04 16.29
N CYS A 83 0.52 -3.94 15.57
CA CYS A 83 -0.42 -3.61 14.49
C CYS A 83 0.31 -3.22 13.21
N ILE A 84 -0.46 -3.04 12.15
CA ILE A 84 0.01 -2.61 10.83
C ILE A 84 -0.75 -1.34 10.47
N ALA A 85 -0.02 -0.31 10.08
CA ALA A 85 -0.60 0.88 9.48
C ALA A 85 -0.51 0.82 7.95
N LYS A 86 -1.57 1.23 7.27
CA LYS A 86 -1.57 1.44 5.83
C LYS A 86 -1.84 2.90 5.54
N ILE A 87 -0.93 3.53 4.80
CA ILE A 87 -1.06 4.90 4.31
C ILE A 87 -1.35 4.83 2.83
N ILE A 88 -2.39 5.52 2.37
CA ILE A 88 -2.72 5.68 0.95
C ILE A 88 -2.65 7.17 0.64
N VAL A 89 -1.98 7.53 -0.44
CA VAL A 89 -1.90 8.89 -0.99
C VAL A 89 -2.36 8.84 -2.44
N THR A 90 -3.42 9.54 -2.76
CA THR A 90 -3.99 9.57 -4.11
C THR A 90 -3.80 10.93 -4.76
N ALA A 91 -4.19 11.05 -6.03
CA ALA A 91 -4.26 12.33 -6.73
C ALA A 91 -5.49 13.18 -6.32
N GLY A 92 -6.29 12.70 -5.37
CA GLY A 92 -7.48 13.41 -4.89
C GLY A 92 -8.67 13.29 -5.82
N VAL A 93 -9.67 14.12 -5.54
CA VAL A 93 -10.91 14.22 -6.33
C VAL A 93 -10.69 15.15 -7.51
N SER A 94 -11.17 14.78 -8.69
CA SER A 94 -11.12 15.63 -9.89
C SER A 94 -12.26 15.33 -10.84
N GLU A 95 -12.43 16.19 -11.85
CA GLU A 95 -13.33 15.92 -12.94
C GLU A 95 -12.96 14.62 -13.67
N ARG A 96 -13.95 14.05 -14.36
CA ARG A 96 -13.83 12.80 -15.11
C ARG A 96 -12.76 12.90 -16.20
N GLY A 97 -11.95 11.86 -16.31
CA GLY A 97 -10.93 11.69 -17.34
C GLY A 97 -9.53 11.45 -16.78
N TYR A 98 -8.62 11.04 -17.66
CA TYR A 98 -7.24 10.71 -17.23
C TYR A 98 -6.37 11.94 -16.98
N GLY A 99 -6.70 13.08 -17.59
CA GLY A 99 -5.99 14.34 -17.35
C GLY A 99 -6.17 14.77 -15.89
N ARG A 100 -5.09 15.25 -15.27
CA ARG A 100 -5.16 15.90 -13.96
C ARG A 100 -5.12 17.41 -14.14
N ALA A 101 -6.03 18.13 -13.47
CA ALA A 101 -5.80 19.54 -13.21
C ALA A 101 -4.56 19.68 -12.33
N THR A 102 -3.68 20.61 -12.60
CA THR A 102 -2.50 20.86 -11.76
C THR A 102 -2.62 22.20 -11.04
N PRO A 103 -2.29 22.26 -9.73
CA PRO A 103 -1.99 21.15 -8.83
C PRO A 103 -3.27 20.52 -8.26
N THR A 104 -3.30 19.19 -8.10
CA THR A 104 -4.32 18.48 -7.34
C THR A 104 -3.91 18.40 -5.87
N ASP A 105 -4.85 18.61 -4.96
CA ASP A 105 -4.64 18.31 -3.55
C ASP A 105 -4.82 16.79 -3.33
N PRO A 106 -3.83 16.11 -2.76
CA PRO A 106 -3.91 14.67 -2.54
C PRO A 106 -4.92 14.34 -1.43
N THR A 107 -5.65 13.25 -1.61
CA THR A 107 -6.36 12.64 -0.47
C THR A 107 -5.41 11.65 0.21
N ILE A 108 -5.44 11.67 1.55
CA ILE A 108 -4.61 10.80 2.38
C ILE A 108 -5.51 9.99 3.29
N TYR A 109 -5.43 8.68 3.18
CA TYR A 109 -6.11 7.74 4.08
C TYR A 109 -5.07 7.04 4.94
N VAL A 110 -5.38 6.89 6.22
CA VAL A 110 -4.58 6.09 7.16
C VAL A 110 -5.51 5.08 7.82
N GLY A 111 -5.19 3.80 7.69
CA GLY A 111 -5.91 2.71 8.35
C GLY A 111 -4.96 1.93 9.24
N VAL A 112 -5.45 1.48 10.40
CA VAL A 112 -4.71 0.63 11.34
C VAL A 112 -5.40 -0.73 11.41
N PHE A 113 -4.60 -1.80 11.35
CA PHE A 113 -5.05 -3.18 11.25
C PHE A 113 -4.31 -4.05 12.27
N PRO A 114 -4.92 -5.13 12.75
CA PRO A 114 -4.18 -6.09 13.57
C PRO A 114 -3.04 -6.70 12.74
N ALA A 115 -1.86 -6.85 13.34
CA ALA A 115 -0.77 -7.58 12.72
C ALA A 115 -1.08 -9.08 12.72
N THR A 116 -0.71 -9.75 11.64
CA THR A 116 -0.69 -11.22 11.65
C THR A 116 0.39 -11.69 12.62
N PRO A 117 0.10 -12.60 13.55
CA PRO A 117 1.11 -13.16 14.44
C PRO A 117 2.29 -13.75 13.67
N VAL A 118 3.49 -13.60 14.21
CA VAL A 118 4.68 -14.19 13.63
C VAL A 118 4.54 -15.71 13.64
N ASN A 119 4.62 -16.33 12.47
CA ASN A 119 4.66 -17.78 12.35
C ASN A 119 6.10 -18.27 12.57
N GLN A 120 6.45 -18.55 13.83
CA GLN A 120 7.78 -19.01 14.22
C GLN A 120 8.25 -20.25 13.42
N PRO A 121 7.42 -21.30 13.22
CA PRO A 121 7.79 -22.42 12.37
C PRO A 121 8.17 -22.05 10.92
N ALA A 122 7.58 -21.00 10.35
CA ALA A 122 7.93 -20.54 9.01
C ALA A 122 9.34 -19.96 8.95
N TYR A 123 9.80 -19.31 10.01
CA TYR A 123 11.18 -18.83 10.09
C TYR A 123 12.21 -19.95 10.25
N GLU A 124 11.85 -21.03 10.93
CA GLU A 124 12.76 -22.14 11.19
C GLU A 124 12.80 -23.15 10.03
N LYS A 125 11.65 -23.43 9.43
CA LYS A 125 11.48 -24.52 8.45
C LYS A 125 11.31 -24.02 7.01
N GLY A 126 11.16 -22.71 6.82
CA GLY A 126 10.80 -22.13 5.55
C GLY A 126 9.30 -22.28 5.26
N VAL A 127 8.90 -21.87 4.05
CA VAL A 127 7.53 -21.90 3.57
C VAL A 127 7.46 -22.48 2.16
N ALA A 128 6.33 -23.12 1.84
CA ALA A 128 6.06 -23.57 0.48
C ALA A 128 5.78 -22.36 -0.43
N THR A 129 6.42 -22.33 -1.59
CA THR A 129 6.20 -21.31 -2.61
C THR A 129 5.89 -21.94 -3.95
N ILE A 130 5.22 -21.18 -4.83
CA ILE A 130 5.03 -21.52 -6.25
C ILE A 130 5.61 -20.45 -7.15
N LEU A 131 5.93 -20.82 -8.37
CA LEU A 131 6.15 -19.84 -9.44
C LEU A 131 4.80 -19.55 -10.08
N CYS A 132 4.38 -18.27 -10.03
CA CYS A 132 3.11 -17.86 -10.62
C CYS A 132 3.19 -17.87 -12.16
N GLU A 133 2.06 -18.19 -12.80
CA GLU A 133 1.90 -18.05 -14.26
C GLU A 133 1.77 -16.59 -14.67
N THR A 134 1.14 -15.77 -13.82
CA THR A 134 1.03 -14.31 -14.01
C THR A 134 2.40 -13.69 -14.14
N ARG A 135 2.61 -12.93 -15.22
CA ARG A 135 3.83 -12.17 -15.49
C ARG A 135 3.62 -10.70 -15.24
N LEU A 136 4.61 -10.05 -14.63
CA LEU A 136 4.58 -8.60 -14.40
C LEU A 136 5.04 -7.86 -15.65
N ALA A 137 4.41 -6.71 -15.93
CA ALA A 137 4.72 -5.90 -17.09
C ALA A 137 6.16 -5.36 -17.04
N VAL A 138 6.90 -5.51 -18.15
CA VAL A 138 8.24 -4.96 -18.35
C VAL A 138 8.15 -3.55 -18.93
N GLY A 139 9.05 -2.67 -18.49
CA GLY A 139 9.17 -1.31 -19.05
C GLY A 139 8.02 -0.36 -18.70
N SER A 140 7.15 -0.74 -17.78
CA SER A 140 6.09 0.14 -17.31
C SER A 140 6.64 1.42 -16.67
N PRO A 141 6.10 2.61 -16.99
CA PRO A 141 6.50 3.87 -16.35
C PRO A 141 6.28 3.88 -14.84
N VAL A 142 5.47 2.96 -14.30
CA VAL A 142 5.22 2.79 -12.87
C VAL A 142 5.99 1.62 -12.24
N ALA A 143 6.86 0.95 -13.00
CA ALA A 143 7.68 -0.13 -12.49
C ALA A 143 8.55 0.34 -11.29
N GLY A 144 8.61 -0.47 -10.24
CA GLY A 144 9.31 -0.17 -9.00
C GLY A 144 8.58 0.79 -8.05
N LEU A 145 7.41 1.30 -8.43
CA LEU A 145 6.56 2.09 -7.54
C LEU A 145 5.59 1.21 -6.76
N LYS A 146 5.29 1.62 -5.54
CA LYS A 146 4.25 1.01 -4.70
C LYS A 146 2.91 1.71 -4.96
N THR A 147 2.38 1.56 -6.20
CA THR A 147 1.13 2.19 -6.66
C THR A 147 -0.10 1.43 -6.16
N LEU A 148 -1.28 2.02 -6.33
CA LEU A 148 -2.57 1.35 -6.07
C LEU A 148 -2.95 0.32 -7.14
N ASN A 149 -2.29 0.32 -8.29
CA ASN A 149 -2.50 -0.66 -9.37
C ASN A 149 -1.86 -2.01 -8.98
N ARG A 150 -2.63 -2.89 -8.35
CA ARG A 150 -2.17 -4.18 -7.80
C ARG A 150 -2.89 -5.39 -8.40
N ILE A 151 -3.52 -5.21 -9.56
CA ILE A 151 -4.29 -6.30 -10.17
C ILE A 151 -3.40 -7.51 -10.53
N GLU A 152 -2.17 -7.28 -11.01
CA GLU A 152 -1.22 -8.36 -11.29
C GLU A 152 -0.88 -9.15 -10.02
N GLN A 153 -0.65 -8.46 -8.88
CA GLN A 153 -0.40 -9.11 -7.60
C GLN A 153 -1.63 -9.85 -7.08
N VAL A 154 -2.84 -9.33 -7.31
CA VAL A 154 -4.10 -10.01 -6.96
C VAL A 154 -4.26 -11.30 -7.76
N LEU A 155 -4.03 -11.25 -9.06
CA LEU A 155 -4.10 -12.44 -9.93
C LEU A 155 -3.07 -13.48 -9.52
N ALA A 156 -1.80 -13.08 -9.38
CA ALA A 156 -0.72 -13.97 -8.96
C ALA A 156 -0.98 -14.57 -7.56
N ARG A 157 -1.52 -13.79 -6.61
CA ARG A 157 -1.88 -14.32 -5.29
C ARG A 157 -2.99 -15.36 -5.36
N SER A 158 -3.96 -15.19 -6.27
CA SER A 158 -5.04 -16.13 -6.46
C SER A 158 -4.56 -17.50 -6.92
N GLU A 159 -3.42 -17.61 -7.61
CA GLU A 159 -2.82 -18.89 -8.01
C GLU A 159 -2.29 -19.69 -6.80
N CYS A 160 -1.96 -19.02 -5.69
CA CYS A 160 -1.47 -19.70 -4.48
C CYS A 160 -2.60 -20.43 -3.72
N LEU A 161 -3.84 -19.94 -3.80
CA LEU A 161 -4.94 -20.42 -2.97
C LEU A 161 -5.23 -21.92 -3.17
N PRO A 162 -5.36 -22.46 -4.41
CA PRO A 162 -5.65 -23.87 -4.61
C PRO A 162 -4.49 -24.80 -4.26
N THR A 163 -3.26 -24.27 -4.19
CA THR A 163 -2.05 -25.08 -3.91
C THR A 163 -1.72 -25.16 -2.42
N GLY A 164 -2.31 -24.28 -1.61
CA GLY A 164 -1.94 -24.11 -0.21
C GLY A 164 -0.56 -23.51 0.01
N ALA A 165 0.09 -22.97 -1.05
CA ALA A 165 1.37 -22.31 -0.93
C ALA A 165 1.27 -21.02 -0.09
N PHE A 166 2.27 -20.79 0.75
CA PHE A 166 2.33 -19.59 1.59
C PHE A 166 2.55 -18.32 0.76
N GLU A 167 3.43 -18.41 -0.26
CA GLU A 167 3.78 -17.28 -1.10
C GLU A 167 3.91 -17.70 -2.57
N GLY A 168 3.63 -16.79 -3.49
CA GLY A 168 3.90 -16.94 -4.90
C GLY A 168 5.04 -16.04 -5.35
N LEU A 169 5.90 -16.56 -6.22
CA LEU A 169 6.99 -15.81 -6.82
C LEU A 169 6.59 -15.38 -8.23
N THR A 170 6.66 -14.10 -8.51
CA THR A 170 6.31 -13.54 -9.82
C THR A 170 7.54 -13.23 -10.66
N LEU A 171 7.43 -13.54 -11.95
CA LEU A 171 8.46 -13.26 -12.94
C LEU A 171 7.97 -12.16 -13.88
N ASP A 172 8.90 -11.48 -14.54
CA ASP A 172 8.59 -10.64 -15.69
C ASP A 172 8.45 -11.47 -16.98
N ALA A 173 8.14 -10.80 -18.10
CA ALA A 173 8.02 -11.45 -19.40
C ALA A 173 9.33 -12.08 -19.89
N ASP A 174 10.49 -11.65 -19.39
CA ASP A 174 11.81 -12.19 -19.71
C ASP A 174 12.20 -13.35 -18.77
N GLY A 175 11.34 -13.72 -17.83
CA GLY A 175 11.59 -14.81 -16.87
C GLY A 175 12.46 -14.41 -15.68
N ARG A 176 12.68 -13.11 -15.43
CA ARG A 176 13.43 -12.64 -14.26
C ARG A 176 12.52 -12.59 -13.04
N LEU A 177 13.03 -13.05 -11.91
CA LEU A 177 12.32 -12.96 -10.62
C LEU A 177 12.18 -11.49 -10.20
N ILE A 178 10.95 -11.05 -9.92
CA ILE A 178 10.65 -9.66 -9.55
C ILE A 178 10.31 -9.54 -8.06
N CYS A 179 9.28 -10.22 -7.59
CA CYS A 179 8.84 -10.13 -6.18
C CYS A 179 7.96 -11.30 -5.78
N GLY A 180 7.63 -11.36 -4.49
CA GLY A 180 6.53 -12.18 -4.02
C GLY A 180 5.16 -11.53 -4.26
N THR A 181 4.09 -12.29 -4.07
CA THR A 181 2.72 -11.79 -4.24
C THR A 181 2.27 -10.88 -3.09
N MET A 182 2.86 -11.08 -1.89
CA MET A 182 2.56 -10.31 -0.67
C MET A 182 3.76 -9.50 -0.16
N SER A 183 4.97 -9.77 -0.63
CA SER A 183 6.22 -9.18 -0.13
C SER A 183 6.87 -8.22 -1.11
#